data_0a2313b9785c9aa46cfbab90f0d5e202
#
_entry.id   0a2313b9785c9aa46cfbab90f0d5e202
#
_cell.length_a   1.000
_cell.length_b   1.000
_cell.length_c   1.000
_cell.angle_alpha   90.00
_cell.angle_beta   90.00
_cell.angle_gamma   90.00
#
_symmetry.space_group_name_H-M   'P 1'
#
loop_
_entity.id
_entity.type
_entity.pdbx_description
1 polymer ?
#
loop_
_entity_poly.entity_id
_entity_poly.type
_entity_poly.pdbx_seq_one_letter_code
_entity_poly.pdbx_strand_id
1 'polypeptide(L)'
;MSSQSKPAMSSWRELASRIIKSEMAKKGIKYIDLSERLRKLETHQSADNLRNKINKGILGADLFLQIMLVLNVTRLERENLIEILKEIGIDENIIQ
;
A
#
# COMPACT_ATOMS: atom_id res chain seq x y z
N MET A 1 -5.22 -0.17 29.44
CA MET A 1 -5.21 -0.10 28.73
C MET A 1 -5.10 -0.31 27.96
N SER A 2 -5.16 -0.42 27.73
CA SER A 2 -5.05 -0.59 26.89
C SER A 2 -5.01 -0.59 26.09
N SER A 3 -4.93 -0.48 25.90
CA SER A 3 -4.77 -0.45 25.07
C SER A 3 -4.94 -0.41 24.30
N GLN A 4 -5.16 -0.11 23.99
CA GLN A 4 -5.29 -0.26 23.14
C GLN A 4 -4.67 -0.42 22.10
N SER A 5 -4.37 -0.98 21.94
CA SER A 5 -3.55 -1.28 20.81
C SER A 5 -4.40 -1.34 19.56
N LYS A 6 -3.87 -0.91 18.41
CA LYS A 6 -4.55 -1.02 17.14
C LYS A 6 -4.92 -2.44 16.84
N PRO A 7 -6.10 -2.70 16.25
CA PRO A 7 -6.39 -4.02 15.71
C PRO A 7 -5.34 -4.40 14.67
N ALA A 8 -4.96 -5.67 14.64
CA ALA A 8 -3.94 -6.15 13.70
C ALA A 8 -4.33 -5.85 12.24
N MET A 9 -5.63 -5.96 11.93
CA MET A 9 -6.12 -5.68 10.58
C MET A 9 -5.80 -4.25 10.15
N SER A 10 -5.93 -3.29 11.06
CA SER A 10 -5.63 -1.90 10.79
C SER A 10 -4.16 -1.69 10.47
N SER A 11 -3.29 -2.38 11.17
CA SER A 11 -1.84 -2.28 10.94
C SER A 11 -1.45 -2.84 9.58
N TRP A 12 -2.06 -3.94 9.16
CA TRP A 12 -1.76 -4.52 7.86
C TRP A 12 -2.25 -3.64 6.73
N ARG A 13 -3.38 -2.96 6.92
CA ARG A 13 -3.86 -1.99 5.94
C ARG A 13 -2.91 -0.80 5.84
N GLU A 14 -2.38 -0.37 6.95
CA GLU A 14 -1.43 0.73 6.95
C GLU A 14 -0.14 0.33 6.23
N LEU A 15 0.28 -0.92 6.37
CA LEU A 15 1.44 -1.42 5.64
C LEU A 15 1.22 -1.31 4.14
N ALA A 16 0.08 -1.78 3.65
CA ALA A 16 -0.24 -1.71 2.22
C ALA A 16 -0.23 -0.27 1.74
N SER A 17 -0.83 0.62 2.52
CA SER A 17 -0.88 2.04 2.19
C SER A 17 0.52 2.63 2.06
N ARG A 18 1.38 2.36 3.03
CA ARG A 18 2.73 2.94 3.04
C ARG A 18 3.59 2.42 1.91
N ILE A 19 3.44 1.13 1.57
CA ILE A 19 4.19 0.57 0.44
C ILE A 19 3.88 1.34 -0.84
N ILE A 20 2.60 1.52 -1.13
CA ILE A 20 2.19 2.18 -2.36
C ILE A 20 2.61 3.65 -2.37
N LYS A 21 2.37 4.35 -1.26
CA LYS A 21 2.72 5.77 -1.19
C LYS A 21 4.21 6.00 -1.33
N SER A 22 5.01 5.10 -0.74
CA SER A 22 6.46 5.19 -0.84
C SER A 22 6.91 5.04 -2.28
N GLU A 23 6.34 4.07 -3.00
CA GLU A 23 6.71 3.87 -4.39
C GLU A 23 6.27 5.04 -5.26
N MET A 24 5.07 5.57 -5.01
CA MET A 24 4.60 6.73 -5.76
C MET A 24 5.51 7.94 -5.53
N ALA A 25 5.90 8.15 -4.28
CA ALA A 25 6.77 9.28 -3.94
C ALA A 25 8.14 9.15 -4.59
N LYS A 26 8.72 7.96 -4.52
CA LYS A 26 10.04 7.72 -5.12
C LYS A 26 10.04 7.96 -6.62
N LYS A 27 8.95 7.68 -7.29
CA LYS A 27 8.88 7.75 -8.75
C LYS A 27 8.20 9.00 -9.25
N GLY A 28 7.73 9.86 -8.34
CA GLY A 28 7.06 11.08 -8.70
C GLY A 28 5.72 10.86 -9.38
N ILE A 29 5.03 9.78 -9.05
CA ILE A 29 3.77 9.43 -9.68
C ILE A 29 2.63 9.90 -8.78
N LYS A 30 1.70 10.64 -9.35
CA LYS A 30 0.53 11.14 -8.65
C LYS A 30 -0.66 10.24 -8.90
N TYR A 31 -1.72 10.44 -8.11
CA TYR A 31 -2.92 9.60 -8.25
C TYR A 31 -3.54 9.69 -9.63
N ILE A 32 -3.47 10.87 -10.28
CA ILE A 32 -4.02 11.00 -11.62
C ILE A 32 -3.21 10.17 -12.63
N ASP A 33 -1.88 10.14 -12.45
CA ASP A 33 -1.03 9.32 -13.31
C ASP A 33 -1.33 7.83 -13.09
N LEU A 34 -1.51 7.44 -11.84
CA LEU A 34 -1.83 6.07 -11.50
C LEU A 34 -3.15 5.66 -12.13
N SER A 35 -4.15 6.54 -12.05
CA SER A 35 -5.45 6.29 -12.65
C SER A 35 -5.32 6.04 -14.16
N GLU A 36 -4.49 6.84 -14.83
CA GLU A 36 -4.31 6.69 -16.26
C GLU A 36 -3.60 5.39 -16.62
N ARG A 37 -2.60 5.00 -15.82
CA ARG A 37 -1.90 3.75 -16.07
C ARG A 37 -2.80 2.55 -15.87
N LEU A 38 -3.65 2.59 -14.84
CA LEU A 38 -4.59 1.51 -14.60
C LEU A 38 -5.63 1.41 -15.71
N ARG A 39 -6.00 2.55 -16.30
CA ARG A 39 -6.97 2.53 -17.39
C ARG A 39 -6.46 1.70 -18.56
N LYS A 40 -5.17 1.70 -18.81
CA LYS A 40 -4.60 0.88 -19.88
C LYS A 40 -4.79 -0.61 -19.63
N LEU A 41 -4.99 -1.00 -18.39
CA LEU A 41 -5.32 -2.37 -18.01
C LEU A 41 -6.84 -2.57 -17.94
N GLU A 42 -7.61 -1.56 -18.40
CA GLU A 42 -9.06 -1.55 -18.35
C GLU A 42 -9.60 -1.60 -16.93
N THR A 43 -8.82 -1.07 -16.01
CA THR A 43 -9.24 -0.93 -14.62
C THR A 43 -9.55 0.55 -14.40
N HIS A 44 -10.84 0.83 -14.20
CA HIS A 44 -11.31 2.21 -14.15
C HIS A 44 -11.47 2.65 -12.69
N GLN A 45 -10.50 3.42 -12.23
CA GLN A 45 -10.50 4.00 -10.89
C GLN A 45 -10.16 5.46 -11.01
N SER A 46 -10.99 6.33 -10.47
CA SER A 46 -10.68 7.76 -10.46
C SER A 46 -9.52 8.03 -9.50
N ALA A 47 -8.87 9.17 -9.69
CA ALA A 47 -7.78 9.59 -8.80
C ALA A 47 -8.29 9.68 -7.35
N ASP A 48 -9.50 10.21 -7.15
CA ASP A 48 -10.06 10.33 -5.82
C ASP A 48 -10.34 8.98 -5.19
N ASN A 49 -10.89 8.03 -5.97
CA ASN A 49 -11.11 6.67 -5.47
C ASN A 49 -9.80 6.02 -5.06
N LEU A 50 -8.77 6.17 -5.89
CA LEU A 50 -7.47 5.61 -5.59
C LEU A 50 -6.89 6.22 -4.31
N ARG A 51 -6.98 7.55 -4.19
CA ARG A 51 -6.49 8.22 -2.99
C ARG A 51 -7.17 7.65 -1.74
N ASN A 52 -8.48 7.50 -1.79
CA ASN A 52 -9.22 7.00 -0.65
C ASN A 52 -8.87 5.55 -0.34
N LYS A 53 -8.83 4.70 -1.36
CA LYS A 53 -8.53 3.29 -1.17
C LYS A 53 -7.11 3.08 -0.66
N ILE A 54 -6.16 3.80 -1.24
CA ILE A 54 -4.76 3.65 -0.86
C ILE A 54 -4.53 4.20 0.54
N ASN A 55 -5.12 5.34 0.86
CA ASN A 55 -4.96 5.92 2.19
C ASN A 55 -5.52 5.01 3.28
N LYS A 56 -6.59 4.29 2.98
CA LYS A 56 -7.20 3.37 3.93
C LYS A 56 -6.57 1.99 3.90
N GLY A 57 -5.76 1.72 2.88
CA GLY A 57 -5.20 0.39 2.71
C GLY A 57 -6.24 -0.66 2.39
N ILE A 58 -7.37 -0.24 1.81
CA ILE A 58 -8.46 -1.16 1.49
C ILE A 58 -8.45 -1.40 0.00
N LEU A 59 -7.73 -2.45 -0.38
CA LEU A 59 -7.54 -2.82 -1.78
C LEU A 59 -7.77 -4.32 -1.90
N GLY A 60 -8.39 -4.74 -2.97
CA GLY A 60 -8.39 -6.15 -3.28
C GLY A 60 -6.99 -6.56 -3.76
N ALA A 61 -6.70 -7.83 -3.66
CA ALA A 61 -5.39 -8.32 -4.08
C ALA A 61 -5.14 -8.02 -5.56
N ASP A 62 -6.19 -8.11 -6.38
CA ASP A 62 -6.06 -7.83 -7.81
C ASP A 62 -5.67 -6.38 -8.06
N LEU A 63 -6.31 -5.44 -7.39
CA LEU A 63 -5.96 -4.03 -7.58
C LEU A 63 -4.54 -3.76 -7.06
N PHE A 64 -4.19 -4.34 -5.93
CA PHE A 64 -2.84 -4.17 -5.38
C PHE A 64 -1.79 -4.65 -6.37
N LEU A 65 -2.00 -5.82 -6.97
CA LEU A 65 -1.05 -6.36 -7.93
C LEU A 65 -0.95 -5.49 -9.19
N GLN A 66 -2.08 -4.98 -9.66
CA GLN A 66 -2.07 -4.08 -10.81
C GLN A 66 -1.27 -2.81 -10.49
N ILE A 67 -1.47 -2.26 -9.29
CA ILE A 67 -0.75 -1.07 -8.89
C ILE A 67 0.76 -1.35 -8.85
N MET A 68 1.15 -2.50 -8.30
CA MET A 68 2.57 -2.86 -8.28
C MET A 68 3.15 -2.91 -9.69
N LEU A 69 2.39 -3.51 -10.62
CA LEU A 69 2.86 -3.61 -12.00
C LEU A 69 2.98 -2.25 -12.67
N VAL A 70 1.96 -1.40 -12.55
CA VAL A 70 2.00 -0.11 -13.25
C VAL A 70 2.94 0.88 -12.59
N LEU A 71 3.31 0.66 -11.35
CA LEU A 71 4.35 1.45 -10.68
C LEU A 71 5.75 0.90 -10.95
N ASN A 72 5.85 -0.20 -11.68
CA ASN A 72 7.12 -0.84 -12.00
C ASN A 72 7.87 -1.27 -10.75
N VAL A 73 7.15 -1.81 -9.77
CA VAL A 73 7.76 -2.36 -8.57
C VAL A 73 8.27 -3.75 -8.91
N THR A 74 9.60 -3.92 -8.87
CA THR A 74 10.21 -5.17 -9.29
C THR A 74 10.24 -6.21 -8.19
N ARG A 75 10.18 -5.78 -6.93
CA ARG A 75 10.18 -6.71 -5.80
C ARG A 75 9.70 -6.01 -4.55
N LEU A 76 9.12 -6.81 -3.66
CA LEU A 76 8.78 -6.39 -2.31
C LEU A 76 9.69 -7.16 -1.37
N GLU A 77 10.63 -6.47 -0.74
CA GLU A 77 11.62 -7.15 0.09
C GLU A 77 11.11 -7.28 1.51
N ARG A 78 11.30 -8.46 2.06
CA ARG A 78 10.81 -8.77 3.40
C ARG A 78 11.36 -7.79 4.44
N GLU A 79 12.64 -7.45 4.32
CA GLU A 79 13.26 -6.52 5.27
C GLU A 79 12.59 -5.16 5.26
N ASN A 80 12.20 -4.69 4.07
CA ASN A 80 11.53 -3.40 3.96
C ASN A 80 10.14 -3.44 4.60
N LEU A 81 9.43 -4.55 4.38
CA LEU A 81 8.11 -4.71 4.99
C LEU A 81 8.21 -4.73 6.51
N ILE A 82 9.20 -5.43 7.04
CA ILE A 82 9.39 -5.50 8.48
C ILE A 82 9.73 -4.13 9.05
N GLU A 83 10.55 -3.36 8.34
CA GLU A 83 10.91 -2.03 8.79
C GLU A 83 9.68 -1.14 8.90
N ILE A 84 8.82 -1.18 7.91
CA ILE A 84 7.59 -0.38 7.94
C ILE A 84 6.69 -0.85 9.10
N LEU A 85 6.59 -2.16 9.28
CA LEU A 85 5.78 -2.70 10.37
C LEU A 85 6.27 -2.25 11.73
N LYS A 86 7.59 -2.19 11.90
CA LYS A 86 8.16 -1.71 13.15
C LYS A 86 7.79 -0.25 13.38
N GLU A 87 7.81 0.57 12.34
CA GLU A 87 7.40 1.96 12.45
C GLU A 87 5.94 2.10 12.83
N ILE A 88 5.11 1.17 12.37
CA ILE A 88 3.71 1.15 12.73
C ILE A 88 3.49 0.69 14.16
N GLY A 89 4.44 -0.06 14.71
CA GLY A 89 4.37 -0.55 16.08
C GLY A 89 4.17 -2.04 16.20
N ILE A 90 4.37 -2.79 15.13
CA ILE A 90 4.23 -4.24 15.15
C ILE A 90 5.60 -4.85 15.49
N ASP A 91 5.59 -5.79 16.43
CA ASP A 91 6.80 -6.50 16.83
C ASP A 91 7.13 -7.52 15.75
N GLU A 92 8.35 -7.45 15.23
CA GLU A 92 8.76 -8.37 14.16
C GLU A 92 8.79 -9.82 14.63
N ASN A 93 8.89 -10.06 15.95
CA ASN A 93 8.92 -11.42 16.46
C ASN A 93 7.65 -12.22 16.17
N ILE A 94 6.54 -11.52 15.91
CA ILE A 94 5.29 -12.23 15.63
C ILE A 94 5.22 -12.73 14.19
N ILE A 95 6.20 -12.40 13.37
CA ILE A 95 6.18 -12.74 11.95
C ILE A 95 7.11 -13.90 11.62
N GLN A 96 7.81 -14.39 12.59
CA GLN A 96 8.79 -15.47 12.38
C GLN A 96 8.16 -16.83 12.13
#